data_91da3a380a6c2a66020eba6056291c71
#
_entry.id   91da3a380a6c2a66020eba6056291c71
#
_cell.length_a   1.000
_cell.length_b   1.000
_cell.length_c   1.000
_cell.angle_alpha   90.00
_cell.angle_beta   90.00
_cell.angle_gamma   90.00
#
_symmetry.space_group_name_H-M   'P 1'
#
loop_
_entity.id
_entity.type
_entity.pdbx_description
1 polymer ?
#
loop_
_entity_poly.entity_id
_entity_poly.type
_entity_poly.pdbx_seq_one_letter_code
_entity_poly.pdbx_strand_id
1 'polypeptide(L)'
;MKIVIAGAGEMGSHLARMLSGNGHDITIIDSDQKLLSEVGSLADVITVEGDSTTFAVLREASVRKCDLFIAVNHEENDNVVAAMLAKKLGARKSIARIDNNEYLEPNNKEMFIDMGIDYLFYPEKVAAREVINLLGHTSTTEYVDFSSGKLSLVVFRLEPASPLVGEVLTGFDDDQAPLSYRTVAITRGGQTIIPREGEQFMEGDVIYVIARQDAVREVMEFSGQSNIEIKNMMILGGSRIGIRIATELQDEVNIKLIDYNAEKAYRLAETLDKTLIINEDGRNTEAMMEEGLSNMDAFVAVTGRSETNILAAMLAKRMGVKKVIAEVENLNYINLAESIGIDTIINKKLVTASNIFRFTMSTDVQAIKCLTGSDAEGLEFIVKPNSPATKVRIKDLGLPEDTIIGGIVRGDKVFIAVDNMEIIPYDRVVVFAMPGSVGKVGYYFN
;
A
#
# COMPACT_ATOMS: atom_id res chain seq x y z
N MET A 1 -18.22 10.77 8.03
CA MET A 1 -18.61 11.15 6.66
C MET A 1 -19.65 10.17 6.14
N LYS A 2 -20.47 10.61 5.18
CA LYS A 2 -21.39 9.71 4.45
C LYS A 2 -20.70 9.23 3.18
N ILE A 3 -20.49 7.94 3.06
CA ILE A 3 -19.78 7.32 1.94
C ILE A 3 -20.70 6.32 1.25
N VAL A 4 -20.75 6.38 -0.07
CA VAL A 4 -21.49 5.40 -0.88
C VAL A 4 -20.49 4.62 -1.70
N ILE A 5 -20.55 3.29 -1.61
CA ILE A 5 -19.68 2.35 -2.33
C ILE A 5 -20.56 1.60 -3.34
N ALA A 6 -20.20 1.65 -4.61
CA ALA A 6 -20.81 0.86 -5.68
C ALA A 6 -19.92 -0.35 -6.00
N GLY A 7 -20.48 -1.55 -5.81
CA GLY A 7 -19.82 -2.85 -5.89
C GLY A 7 -19.55 -3.46 -4.51
N ALA A 8 -20.23 -4.57 -4.19
CA ALA A 8 -20.05 -5.35 -2.95
C ALA A 8 -19.13 -6.56 -3.14
N GLY A 9 -18.38 -6.62 -4.23
CA GLY A 9 -17.33 -7.61 -4.44
C GLY A 9 -16.23 -7.52 -3.36
N GLU A 10 -15.18 -8.31 -3.49
CA GLU A 10 -14.11 -8.39 -2.46
C GLU A 10 -13.50 -7.04 -2.07
N MET A 11 -13.28 -6.15 -3.05
CA MET A 11 -12.72 -4.82 -2.81
C MET A 11 -13.70 -3.91 -2.08
N GLY A 12 -14.95 -3.84 -2.54
CA GLY A 12 -15.99 -3.01 -1.93
C GLY A 12 -16.32 -3.48 -0.52
N SER A 13 -16.40 -4.79 -0.28
CA SER A 13 -16.62 -5.39 1.03
C SER A 13 -15.47 -5.06 2.01
N HIS A 14 -14.23 -5.09 1.54
CA HIS A 14 -13.08 -4.72 2.36
C HIS A 14 -13.11 -3.23 2.72
N LEU A 15 -13.37 -2.35 1.73
CA LEU A 15 -13.52 -0.91 1.95
C LEU A 15 -14.65 -0.60 2.93
N ALA A 16 -15.82 -1.25 2.77
CA ALA A 16 -16.97 -1.05 3.62
C ALA A 16 -16.66 -1.38 5.09
N ARG A 17 -16.00 -2.52 5.35
CA ARG A 17 -15.56 -2.91 6.70
C ARG A 17 -14.56 -1.94 7.30
N MET A 18 -13.54 -1.58 6.54
CA MET A 18 -12.50 -0.68 6.99
C MET A 18 -13.07 0.71 7.32
N LEU A 19 -13.89 1.26 6.44
CA LEU A 19 -14.44 2.61 6.60
C LEU A 19 -15.51 2.68 7.69
N SER A 20 -16.38 1.66 7.84
CA SER A 20 -17.35 1.60 8.94
C SER A 20 -16.65 1.48 10.30
N GLY A 21 -15.57 0.68 10.38
CA GLY A 21 -14.74 0.57 11.59
C GLY A 21 -14.07 1.88 12.00
N ASN A 22 -13.87 2.80 11.07
CA ASN A 22 -13.35 4.16 11.33
C ASN A 22 -14.45 5.21 11.58
N GLY A 23 -15.69 4.79 11.84
CA GLY A 23 -16.79 5.67 12.23
C GLY A 23 -17.41 6.47 11.08
N HIS A 24 -17.37 5.96 9.85
CA HIS A 24 -18.06 6.55 8.71
C HIS A 24 -19.42 5.85 8.47
N ASP A 25 -20.42 6.62 8.02
CA ASP A 25 -21.73 6.11 7.61
C ASP A 25 -21.62 5.54 6.19
N ILE A 26 -21.67 4.22 6.06
CA ILE A 26 -21.46 3.54 4.78
C ILE A 26 -22.79 3.06 4.19
N THR A 27 -23.01 3.38 2.91
CA THR A 27 -24.04 2.72 2.09
C THR A 27 -23.32 1.95 0.98
N ILE A 28 -23.68 0.67 0.78
CA ILE A 28 -23.10 -0.16 -0.29
C ILE A 28 -24.19 -0.60 -1.27
N ILE A 29 -23.88 -0.52 -2.56
CA ILE A 29 -24.78 -0.84 -3.66
C ILE A 29 -24.21 -2.05 -4.42
N ASP A 30 -25.03 -3.05 -4.69
CA ASP A 30 -24.71 -4.14 -5.61
C ASP A 30 -26.00 -4.74 -6.17
N SER A 31 -25.92 -5.37 -7.35
CA SER A 31 -27.03 -6.13 -7.92
C SER A 31 -27.15 -7.55 -7.35
N ASP A 32 -26.13 -8.05 -6.67
CA ASP A 32 -26.10 -9.36 -6.03
C ASP A 32 -26.46 -9.26 -4.54
N GLN A 33 -27.70 -9.64 -4.22
CA GLN A 33 -28.22 -9.68 -2.86
C GLN A 33 -27.41 -10.57 -1.91
N LYS A 34 -26.75 -11.60 -2.43
CA LYS A 34 -25.92 -12.48 -1.60
C LYS A 34 -24.67 -11.75 -1.12
N LEU A 35 -23.98 -11.02 -2.00
CA LEU A 35 -22.82 -10.20 -1.63
C LEU A 35 -23.21 -9.13 -0.61
N LEU A 36 -24.36 -8.47 -0.81
CA LEU A 36 -24.89 -7.47 0.14
C LEU A 36 -25.17 -8.07 1.52
N SER A 37 -25.75 -9.27 1.56
CA SER A 37 -26.04 -9.96 2.83
C SER A 37 -24.75 -10.35 3.57
N GLU A 38 -23.72 -10.80 2.83
CA GLU A 38 -22.43 -11.14 3.40
C GLU A 38 -21.76 -9.89 4.03
N VAL A 39 -21.74 -8.78 3.31
CA VAL A 39 -21.15 -7.52 3.82
C VAL A 39 -21.93 -6.99 5.02
N GLY A 40 -23.28 -6.99 4.96
CA GLY A 40 -24.13 -6.51 6.06
C GLY A 40 -24.01 -7.34 7.34
N SER A 41 -23.58 -8.61 7.23
CA SER A 41 -23.28 -9.44 8.40
C SER A 41 -21.92 -9.14 9.07
N LEU A 42 -21.01 -8.51 8.34
CA LEU A 42 -19.61 -8.29 8.75
C LEU A 42 -19.29 -6.83 9.10
N ALA A 43 -20.15 -5.89 8.70
CA ALA A 43 -19.92 -4.47 8.88
C ALA A 43 -21.24 -3.72 9.15
N ASP A 44 -21.17 -2.62 9.89
CA ASP A 44 -22.31 -1.72 10.10
C ASP A 44 -22.50 -0.82 8.86
N VAL A 45 -23.30 -1.31 7.91
CA VAL A 45 -23.52 -0.68 6.61
C VAL A 45 -24.99 -0.75 6.19
N ILE A 46 -25.44 0.24 5.43
CA ILE A 46 -26.73 0.22 4.74
C ILE A 46 -26.52 -0.45 3.38
N THR A 47 -27.30 -1.46 3.06
CA THR A 47 -27.24 -2.15 1.77
C THR A 47 -28.38 -1.66 0.85
N VAL A 48 -28.08 -1.46 -0.42
CA VAL A 48 -29.05 -1.10 -1.48
C VAL A 48 -28.85 -2.07 -2.64
N GLU A 49 -29.91 -2.83 -2.96
CA GLU A 49 -29.87 -3.77 -4.08
C GLU A 49 -30.21 -3.07 -5.39
N GLY A 50 -29.35 -3.21 -6.39
CA GLY A 50 -29.60 -2.71 -7.74
C GLY A 50 -28.36 -2.31 -8.50
N ASP A 51 -28.59 -1.86 -9.74
CA ASP A 51 -27.56 -1.41 -10.64
C ASP A 51 -27.15 0.05 -10.31
N SER A 52 -25.89 0.21 -9.93
CA SER A 52 -25.30 1.51 -9.55
C SER A 52 -25.17 2.50 -10.70
N THR A 53 -25.44 2.10 -11.94
CA THR A 53 -25.51 2.98 -13.11
C THR A 53 -26.91 3.58 -13.33
N THR A 54 -27.87 3.30 -12.44
CA THR A 54 -29.22 3.81 -12.55
C THR A 54 -29.52 4.95 -11.58
N PHE A 55 -30.27 5.96 -12.03
CA PHE A 55 -30.65 7.09 -11.19
C PHE A 55 -31.54 6.70 -10.00
N ALA A 56 -32.38 5.66 -10.17
CA ALA A 56 -33.28 5.20 -9.11
C ALA A 56 -32.47 4.67 -7.90
N VAL A 57 -31.53 3.76 -8.15
CA VAL A 57 -30.69 3.13 -7.15
C VAL A 57 -29.74 4.17 -6.51
N LEU A 58 -29.14 5.05 -7.29
CA LEU A 58 -28.29 6.12 -6.74
C LEU A 58 -29.05 7.10 -5.83
N ARG A 59 -30.34 7.37 -6.12
CA ARG A 59 -31.21 8.19 -5.23
C ARG A 59 -31.57 7.45 -3.97
N GLU A 60 -31.91 6.16 -4.06
CA GLU A 60 -32.19 5.29 -2.92
C GLU A 60 -30.98 5.23 -1.98
N ALA A 61 -29.78 5.06 -2.51
CA ALA A 61 -28.51 5.12 -1.78
C ALA A 61 -28.17 6.52 -1.24
N SER A 62 -29.05 7.50 -1.41
CA SER A 62 -28.87 8.88 -0.91
C SER A 62 -27.61 9.57 -1.40
N VAL A 63 -27.14 9.28 -2.61
CA VAL A 63 -25.89 9.79 -3.22
C VAL A 63 -25.83 11.33 -3.19
N ARG A 64 -26.96 12.03 -3.32
CA ARG A 64 -27.01 13.50 -3.24
C ARG A 64 -26.43 14.09 -1.95
N LYS A 65 -26.40 13.31 -0.88
CA LYS A 65 -25.96 13.72 0.46
C LYS A 65 -24.61 13.10 0.85
N CYS A 66 -23.98 12.34 -0.07
CA CYS A 66 -22.73 11.69 0.27
C CYS A 66 -21.52 12.64 0.08
N ASP A 67 -20.57 12.50 0.98
CA ASP A 67 -19.30 13.21 0.93
C ASP A 67 -18.35 12.58 -0.09
N LEU A 68 -18.44 11.23 -0.25
CA LEU A 68 -17.58 10.45 -1.12
C LEU A 68 -18.36 9.31 -1.76
N PHE A 69 -18.30 9.22 -3.08
CA PHE A 69 -18.79 8.09 -3.86
C PHE A 69 -17.61 7.29 -4.41
N ILE A 70 -17.61 5.98 -4.23
CA ILE A 70 -16.54 5.08 -4.63
C ILE A 70 -17.12 3.99 -5.52
N ALA A 71 -16.74 3.97 -6.79
CA ALA A 71 -17.15 2.94 -7.74
C ALA A 71 -16.05 1.88 -7.89
N VAL A 72 -16.34 0.65 -7.47
CA VAL A 72 -15.44 -0.52 -7.48
C VAL A 72 -16.15 -1.79 -7.96
N ASN A 73 -17.13 -1.64 -8.86
CA ASN A 73 -17.76 -2.76 -9.54
C ASN A 73 -16.73 -3.58 -10.32
N HIS A 74 -17.13 -4.76 -10.78
CA HIS A 74 -16.26 -5.63 -11.58
C HIS A 74 -15.89 -4.96 -12.92
N GLU A 75 -16.87 -4.38 -13.59
CA GLU A 75 -16.70 -3.74 -14.91
C GLU A 75 -16.26 -2.28 -14.79
N GLU A 76 -15.22 -1.91 -15.51
CA GLU A 76 -14.66 -0.55 -15.55
C GLU A 76 -15.69 0.49 -16.02
N ASN A 77 -16.46 0.16 -17.06
CA ASN A 77 -17.43 1.06 -17.64
C ASN A 77 -18.51 1.44 -16.64
N ASP A 78 -18.97 0.49 -15.83
CA ASP A 78 -19.96 0.73 -14.79
C ASP A 78 -19.40 1.66 -13.71
N ASN A 79 -18.13 1.54 -13.37
CA ASN A 79 -17.45 2.43 -12.42
C ASN A 79 -17.41 3.87 -12.94
N VAL A 80 -17.05 4.05 -14.19
CA VAL A 80 -16.98 5.39 -14.83
C VAL A 80 -18.37 5.99 -14.87
N VAL A 81 -19.38 5.26 -15.36
CA VAL A 81 -20.76 5.75 -15.45
C VAL A 81 -21.33 6.07 -14.07
N ALA A 82 -21.22 5.16 -13.11
CA ALA A 82 -21.73 5.35 -11.76
C ALA A 82 -21.09 6.58 -11.07
N ALA A 83 -19.78 6.74 -11.18
CA ALA A 83 -19.06 7.89 -10.60
C ALA A 83 -19.48 9.22 -11.21
N MET A 84 -19.64 9.29 -12.55
CA MET A 84 -20.14 10.47 -13.27
C MET A 84 -21.55 10.83 -12.83
N LEU A 85 -22.47 9.86 -12.80
CA LEU A 85 -23.86 10.06 -12.38
C LEU A 85 -23.93 10.50 -10.92
N ALA A 86 -23.18 9.86 -10.04
CA ALA A 86 -23.11 10.22 -8.63
C ALA A 86 -22.68 11.69 -8.43
N LYS A 87 -21.64 12.13 -9.15
CA LYS A 87 -21.17 13.52 -9.11
C LYS A 87 -22.25 14.49 -9.61
N LYS A 88 -22.92 14.18 -10.70
CA LYS A 88 -24.02 15.00 -11.25
C LYS A 88 -25.25 15.03 -10.33
N LEU A 89 -25.50 13.97 -9.56
CA LEU A 89 -26.56 13.94 -8.56
C LEU A 89 -26.21 14.73 -7.30
N GLY A 90 -24.95 15.08 -7.06
CA GLY A 90 -24.51 15.94 -5.98
C GLY A 90 -23.55 15.32 -4.97
N ALA A 91 -22.94 14.17 -5.28
CA ALA A 91 -21.81 13.65 -4.50
C ALA A 91 -20.68 14.70 -4.45
N ARG A 92 -20.13 14.94 -3.27
CA ARG A 92 -19.08 15.96 -3.09
C ARG A 92 -17.79 15.57 -3.80
N LYS A 93 -17.39 14.31 -3.69
CA LYS A 93 -16.26 13.69 -4.42
C LYS A 93 -16.69 12.36 -5.03
N SER A 94 -16.10 12.00 -6.16
CA SER A 94 -16.29 10.71 -6.81
C SER A 94 -14.97 10.08 -7.21
N ILE A 95 -14.87 8.76 -6.99
CA ILE A 95 -13.73 7.93 -7.33
C ILE A 95 -14.22 6.79 -8.21
N ALA A 96 -13.49 6.46 -9.28
CA ALA A 96 -13.75 5.30 -10.11
C ALA A 96 -12.52 4.41 -10.22
N ARG A 97 -12.70 3.10 -9.96
CA ARG A 97 -11.72 2.07 -10.31
C ARG A 97 -11.72 1.92 -11.83
N ILE A 98 -10.53 1.87 -12.39
CA ILE A 98 -10.31 1.63 -13.82
C ILE A 98 -9.33 0.47 -14.03
N ASP A 99 -9.36 -0.07 -15.24
CA ASP A 99 -8.51 -1.17 -15.69
C ASP A 99 -7.67 -0.77 -16.91
N ASN A 100 -8.01 0.35 -17.57
CA ASN A 100 -7.30 0.88 -18.73
C ASN A 100 -6.30 1.98 -18.34
N ASN A 101 -5.02 1.75 -18.65
CA ASN A 101 -3.95 2.72 -18.34
C ASN A 101 -4.05 4.01 -19.16
N GLU A 102 -4.63 3.97 -20.35
CA GLU A 102 -4.81 5.16 -21.22
C GLU A 102 -5.61 6.26 -20.50
N TYR A 103 -6.55 5.89 -19.61
CA TYR A 103 -7.36 6.85 -18.84
C TYR A 103 -6.52 7.65 -17.83
N LEU A 104 -5.31 7.21 -17.51
CA LEU A 104 -4.38 7.91 -16.62
C LEU A 104 -3.38 8.79 -17.36
N GLU A 105 -3.36 8.80 -18.67
CA GLU A 105 -2.58 9.75 -19.46
C GLU A 105 -3.06 11.18 -19.18
N PRO A 106 -2.16 12.17 -19.10
CA PRO A 106 -2.52 13.52 -18.66
C PRO A 106 -3.74 14.10 -19.34
N ASN A 107 -3.78 14.08 -20.68
CA ASN A 107 -4.89 14.65 -21.46
C ASN A 107 -6.21 13.89 -21.23
N ASN A 108 -6.16 12.55 -21.19
CA ASN A 108 -7.34 11.72 -20.99
C ASN A 108 -7.89 11.87 -19.56
N LYS A 109 -7.00 11.93 -18.58
CA LYS A 109 -7.37 12.12 -17.17
C LYS A 109 -8.11 13.45 -16.94
N GLU A 110 -7.70 14.53 -17.61
CA GLU A 110 -8.40 15.82 -17.52
C GLU A 110 -9.84 15.71 -18.03
N MET A 111 -10.07 14.96 -19.12
CA MET A 111 -11.43 14.72 -19.63
C MET A 111 -12.33 14.04 -18.59
N PHE A 112 -11.83 13.05 -17.86
CA PHE A 112 -12.61 12.39 -16.79
C PHE A 112 -12.89 13.33 -15.61
N ILE A 113 -11.96 14.21 -15.27
CA ILE A 113 -12.16 15.26 -14.26
C ILE A 113 -13.27 16.22 -14.71
N ASP A 114 -13.28 16.66 -15.94
CA ASP A 114 -14.32 17.52 -16.51
C ASP A 114 -15.69 16.83 -16.57
N MET A 115 -15.72 15.53 -16.79
CA MET A 115 -16.93 14.72 -16.68
C MET A 115 -17.44 14.57 -15.24
N GLY A 116 -16.62 14.94 -14.23
CA GLY A 116 -16.99 14.95 -12.83
C GLY A 116 -16.43 13.78 -12.02
N ILE A 117 -15.44 13.05 -12.52
CA ILE A 117 -14.73 12.03 -11.75
C ILE A 117 -13.51 12.69 -11.12
N ASP A 118 -13.52 12.86 -9.80
CA ASP A 118 -12.43 13.57 -9.10
C ASP A 118 -11.13 12.74 -9.04
N TYR A 119 -11.25 11.40 -9.07
CA TYR A 119 -10.08 10.53 -9.03
C TYR A 119 -10.32 9.19 -9.75
N LEU A 120 -9.38 8.86 -10.63
CA LEU A 120 -9.29 7.55 -11.27
C LEU A 120 -8.25 6.69 -10.53
N PHE A 121 -8.62 5.47 -10.22
CA PHE A 121 -7.78 4.55 -9.47
C PHE A 121 -7.57 3.24 -10.23
N TYR A 122 -6.30 2.87 -10.44
CA TYR A 122 -5.89 1.63 -11.12
C TYR A 122 -5.04 0.77 -10.17
N PRO A 123 -5.66 -0.21 -9.47
CA PRO A 123 -5.01 -1.03 -8.45
C PRO A 123 -3.74 -1.71 -8.93
N GLU A 124 -3.79 -2.32 -10.10
CA GLU A 124 -2.68 -3.10 -10.65
C GLU A 124 -1.45 -2.23 -10.97
N LYS A 125 -1.66 -0.97 -11.36
CA LYS A 125 -0.57 -0.01 -11.56
C LYS A 125 0.15 0.33 -10.26
N VAL A 126 -0.62 0.51 -9.20
CA VAL A 126 -0.05 0.84 -7.88
C VAL A 126 0.68 -0.37 -7.31
N ALA A 127 0.08 -1.57 -7.41
CA ALA A 127 0.70 -2.81 -6.97
C ALA A 127 2.01 -3.12 -7.73
N ALA A 128 2.01 -2.95 -9.07
CA ALA A 128 3.23 -3.15 -9.86
C ALA A 128 4.35 -2.18 -9.45
N ARG A 129 4.02 -0.90 -9.22
CA ARG A 129 5.00 0.09 -8.75
C ARG A 129 5.58 -0.28 -7.39
N GLU A 130 4.76 -0.81 -6.50
CA GLU A 130 5.22 -1.29 -5.19
C GLU A 130 6.21 -2.45 -5.34
N VAL A 131 5.92 -3.44 -6.20
CA VAL A 131 6.85 -4.52 -6.52
C VAL A 131 8.16 -3.98 -7.08
N ILE A 132 8.13 -3.05 -8.04
CA ILE A 132 9.31 -2.46 -8.65
C ILE A 132 10.19 -1.74 -7.62
N ASN A 133 9.57 -0.97 -6.74
CA ASN A 133 10.27 -0.30 -5.65
C ASN A 133 10.97 -1.30 -4.72
N LEU A 134 10.31 -2.41 -4.39
CA LEU A 134 10.85 -3.47 -3.55
C LEU A 134 11.98 -4.26 -4.21
N LEU A 135 11.95 -4.40 -5.52
CA LEU A 135 13.06 -5.00 -6.30
C LEU A 135 14.29 -4.09 -6.34
N GLY A 136 14.10 -2.77 -6.30
CA GLY A 136 15.18 -1.79 -6.14
C GLY A 136 15.80 -1.76 -4.73
N HIS A 137 15.05 -2.25 -3.71
CA HIS A 137 15.45 -2.24 -2.30
C HIS A 137 15.30 -3.65 -1.71
N THR A 138 16.12 -4.58 -2.17
CA THR A 138 15.96 -6.04 -1.91
C THR A 138 16.09 -6.45 -0.46
N SER A 139 16.79 -5.67 0.36
CA SER A 139 16.96 -5.90 1.80
C SER A 139 15.74 -5.48 2.65
N THR A 140 14.67 -4.96 2.02
CA THR A 140 13.48 -4.53 2.74
C THR A 140 12.28 -5.43 2.46
N THR A 141 11.37 -5.56 3.41
CA THR A 141 10.07 -6.22 3.21
C THR A 141 9.03 -5.25 2.65
N GLU A 142 9.17 -3.96 2.99
CA GLU A 142 8.35 -2.87 2.47
C GLU A 142 9.19 -1.59 2.35
N TYR A 143 8.93 -0.80 1.31
CA TYR A 143 9.55 0.49 1.08
C TYR A 143 8.50 1.50 0.64
N VAL A 144 8.37 2.60 1.38
CA VAL A 144 7.34 3.61 1.16
C VAL A 144 7.93 5.00 1.15
N ASP A 145 7.69 5.74 0.07
CA ASP A 145 8.09 7.14 -0.03
C ASP A 145 7.02 8.09 0.52
N PHE A 146 7.48 9.07 1.30
CA PHE A 146 6.75 10.24 1.76
C PHE A 146 7.38 11.51 1.21
N SER A 147 6.60 12.58 1.13
CA SER A 147 7.06 13.91 0.68
C SER A 147 7.83 13.87 -0.63
N SER A 148 7.32 13.11 -1.63
CA SER A 148 7.93 12.93 -2.95
C SER A 148 9.34 12.33 -2.89
N GLY A 149 9.57 11.37 -2.00
CA GLY A 149 10.82 10.63 -1.85
C GLY A 149 11.87 11.33 -0.97
N LYS A 150 11.53 12.44 -0.30
CA LYS A 150 12.44 13.12 0.63
C LYS A 150 12.60 12.37 1.95
N LEU A 151 11.55 11.67 2.39
CA LEU A 151 11.52 10.74 3.51
C LEU A 151 11.07 9.39 3.03
N SER A 152 11.72 8.33 3.49
CA SER A 152 11.39 6.96 3.12
C SER A 152 11.17 6.11 4.36
N LEU A 153 10.08 5.36 4.38
CA LEU A 153 9.87 4.30 5.36
C LEU A 153 10.49 3.02 4.83
N VAL A 154 11.37 2.44 5.62
CA VAL A 154 12.07 1.19 5.34
C VAL A 154 11.59 0.16 6.35
N VAL A 155 11.13 -0.99 5.89
CA VAL A 155 10.65 -2.07 6.75
C VAL A 155 11.49 -3.31 6.53
N PHE A 156 11.95 -3.90 7.61
CA PHE A 156 12.75 -5.13 7.58
C PHE A 156 12.49 -5.98 8.81
N ARG A 157 12.71 -7.30 8.68
CA ARG A 157 12.64 -8.25 9.77
C ARG A 157 14.03 -8.42 10.39
N LEU A 158 14.10 -8.45 11.72
CA LEU A 158 15.34 -8.75 12.43
C LEU A 158 15.63 -10.25 12.41
N GLU A 159 16.67 -10.60 11.67
CA GLU A 159 17.24 -11.95 11.65
C GLU A 159 18.08 -12.21 12.92
N PRO A 160 18.31 -13.47 13.32
CA PRO A 160 19.09 -13.79 14.52
C PRO A 160 20.49 -13.16 14.55
N ALA A 161 21.09 -12.98 13.38
CA ALA A 161 22.43 -12.38 13.22
C ALA A 161 22.44 -10.86 13.12
N SER A 162 21.27 -10.21 13.17
CA SER A 162 21.20 -8.75 13.09
C SER A 162 21.89 -8.08 14.28
N PRO A 163 22.75 -7.06 14.04
CA PRO A 163 23.42 -6.34 15.12
C PRO A 163 22.45 -5.58 16.05
N LEU A 164 21.20 -5.36 15.61
CA LEU A 164 20.19 -4.68 16.40
C LEU A 164 19.52 -5.59 17.44
N VAL A 165 19.62 -6.91 17.32
CA VAL A 165 18.99 -7.83 18.27
C VAL A 165 19.62 -7.68 19.66
N GLY A 166 18.79 -7.36 20.65
CA GLY A 166 19.22 -7.10 22.03
C GLY A 166 19.57 -5.64 22.33
N GLU A 167 19.75 -4.81 21.30
CA GLU A 167 19.94 -3.37 21.47
C GLU A 167 18.67 -2.70 22.00
N VAL A 168 18.84 -1.61 22.73
CA VAL A 168 17.75 -0.83 23.31
C VAL A 168 17.60 0.48 22.57
N LEU A 169 16.38 0.84 22.23
CA LEU A 169 16.06 2.11 21.64
C LEU A 169 16.41 3.24 22.62
N THR A 170 17.40 4.04 22.27
CA THR A 170 17.81 5.20 23.06
C THR A 170 16.92 6.42 22.77
N GLY A 171 16.83 7.33 23.73
CA GLY A 171 16.03 8.56 23.61
C GLY A 171 16.46 9.44 22.44
N PHE A 172 15.51 10.21 21.93
CA PHE A 172 15.68 11.11 20.78
C PHE A 172 16.00 12.54 21.26
N ASP A 173 16.94 12.66 22.23
CA ASP A 173 17.36 13.95 22.76
C ASP A 173 18.33 14.68 21.82
N ASP A 174 18.18 15.99 21.76
CA ASP A 174 18.72 16.95 20.80
C ASP A 174 20.23 17.25 20.94
N ASP A 175 20.92 16.62 21.89
CA ASP A 175 22.32 16.92 22.19
C ASP A 175 23.35 16.19 21.32
N GLN A 176 22.90 15.36 20.38
CA GLN A 176 23.73 14.65 19.43
C GLN A 176 23.49 15.13 17.98
N ALA A 177 24.37 14.72 17.06
CA ALA A 177 24.24 15.06 15.64
C ALA A 177 22.82 14.83 15.11
N PRO A 178 22.33 15.63 14.14
CA PRO A 178 20.98 15.50 13.62
C PRO A 178 20.72 14.06 13.13
N LEU A 179 19.67 13.45 13.66
CA LEU A 179 19.29 12.07 13.32
C LEU A 179 19.04 11.92 11.81
N SER A 180 19.50 10.82 11.28
CA SER A 180 19.28 10.45 9.87
C SER A 180 18.09 9.53 9.68
N TYR A 181 17.67 8.81 10.74
CA TYR A 181 16.53 7.88 10.75
C TYR A 181 15.94 7.73 12.16
N ARG A 182 14.71 7.15 12.24
CA ARG A 182 14.00 6.87 13.49
C ARG A 182 13.12 5.64 13.35
N THR A 183 13.12 4.74 14.33
CA THR A 183 12.11 3.66 14.42
C THR A 183 10.76 4.24 14.82
N VAL A 184 9.71 3.94 14.05
CA VAL A 184 8.37 4.50 14.21
C VAL A 184 7.30 3.47 14.57
N ALA A 185 7.55 2.19 14.27
CA ALA A 185 6.73 1.08 14.72
C ALA A 185 7.57 -0.20 14.81
N ILE A 186 7.12 -1.14 15.62
CA ILE A 186 7.67 -2.51 15.74
C ILE A 186 6.48 -3.46 15.70
N THR A 187 6.53 -4.51 14.87
CA THR A 187 5.56 -5.60 14.96
C THR A 187 6.25 -6.82 15.57
N ARG A 188 5.72 -7.28 16.70
CA ARG A 188 6.22 -8.40 17.49
C ARG A 188 5.10 -9.40 17.73
N GLY A 189 5.25 -10.62 17.24
CA GLY A 189 4.23 -11.67 17.43
C GLY A 189 2.84 -11.29 16.88
N GLY A 190 2.78 -10.47 15.83
CA GLY A 190 1.53 -9.99 15.21
C GLY A 190 0.90 -8.80 15.93
N GLN A 191 1.54 -8.23 16.95
CA GLN A 191 1.09 -7.00 17.62
C GLN A 191 1.97 -5.82 17.23
N THR A 192 1.35 -4.70 16.92
CA THR A 192 2.06 -3.46 16.61
C THR A 192 2.30 -2.63 17.87
N ILE A 193 3.54 -2.17 18.02
CA ILE A 193 4.03 -1.34 19.12
C ILE A 193 4.51 -0.02 18.51
N ILE A 194 4.04 1.12 19.02
CA ILE A 194 4.69 2.41 18.79
C ILE A 194 5.81 2.54 19.81
N PRO A 195 7.09 2.46 19.39
CA PRO A 195 8.20 2.29 20.32
C PRO A 195 8.47 3.56 21.12
N ARG A 196 8.92 3.36 22.38
CA ARG A 196 9.38 4.41 23.26
C ARG A 196 10.85 4.18 23.64
N GLU A 197 11.46 5.17 24.24
CA GLU A 197 12.78 5.01 24.85
C GLU A 197 12.79 3.82 25.81
N GLY A 198 13.82 2.98 25.73
CA GLY A 198 13.96 1.76 26.53
C GLY A 198 13.35 0.51 25.90
N GLU A 199 12.66 0.60 24.75
CA GLU A 199 12.17 -0.58 24.03
C GLU A 199 13.35 -1.38 23.48
N GLN A 200 13.39 -2.67 23.75
CA GLN A 200 14.45 -3.58 23.29
C GLN A 200 14.02 -4.28 21.99
N PHE A 201 14.91 -4.32 21.01
CA PHE A 201 14.72 -5.06 19.77
C PHE A 201 14.93 -6.56 19.99
N MET A 202 14.01 -7.38 19.48
CA MET A 202 14.03 -8.83 19.60
C MET A 202 14.17 -9.50 18.25
N GLU A 203 14.72 -10.69 18.23
CA GLU A 203 14.74 -11.57 17.06
C GLU A 203 13.31 -11.77 16.52
N GLY A 204 13.14 -11.68 15.21
CA GLY A 204 11.84 -11.83 14.55
C GLY A 204 10.95 -10.58 14.54
N ASP A 205 11.33 -9.50 15.24
CA ASP A 205 10.64 -8.22 15.15
C ASP A 205 10.66 -7.72 13.71
N VAL A 206 9.55 -7.15 13.27
CA VAL A 206 9.50 -6.35 12.04
C VAL A 206 9.61 -4.88 12.41
N ILE A 207 10.66 -4.23 11.93
CA ILE A 207 11.02 -2.88 12.31
C ILE A 207 10.63 -1.92 11.18
N TYR A 208 9.95 -0.84 11.54
CA TYR A 208 9.53 0.24 10.64
C TYR A 208 10.37 1.48 10.95
N VAL A 209 11.23 1.86 10.02
CA VAL A 209 12.17 2.97 10.18
C VAL A 209 11.90 4.06 9.17
N ILE A 210 11.58 5.26 9.63
CA ILE A 210 11.57 6.45 8.77
C ILE A 210 12.98 7.00 8.67
N ALA A 211 13.46 7.24 7.46
CA ALA A 211 14.79 7.73 7.17
C ALA A 211 14.78 8.84 6.13
N ARG A 212 15.78 9.70 6.17
CA ARG A 212 16.10 10.58 5.05
C ARG A 212 16.60 9.74 3.89
N GLN A 213 16.37 10.19 2.66
CA GLN A 213 16.75 9.44 1.45
C GLN A 213 18.25 9.08 1.43
N ASP A 214 19.11 9.99 1.88
CA ASP A 214 20.56 9.78 1.92
C ASP A 214 20.99 8.77 3.00
N ALA A 215 20.14 8.49 3.99
CA ALA A 215 20.42 7.55 5.09
C ALA A 215 19.78 6.16 4.91
N VAL A 216 18.97 5.95 3.89
CA VAL A 216 18.32 4.65 3.64
C VAL A 216 19.35 3.52 3.57
N ARG A 217 20.49 3.77 2.91
CA ARG A 217 21.59 2.79 2.79
C ARG A 217 22.17 2.42 4.15
N GLU A 218 22.37 3.40 5.02
CA GLU A 218 22.88 3.20 6.39
C GLU A 218 21.90 2.31 7.20
N VAL A 219 20.58 2.59 7.12
CA VAL A 219 19.55 1.78 7.76
C VAL A 219 19.58 0.33 7.27
N MET A 220 19.79 0.12 5.97
CA MET A 220 19.91 -1.22 5.40
C MET A 220 21.16 -1.97 5.89
N GLU A 221 22.28 -1.28 6.02
CA GLU A 221 23.50 -1.85 6.58
C GLU A 221 23.32 -2.27 8.04
N PHE A 222 22.61 -1.47 8.85
CA PHE A 222 22.26 -1.82 10.23
C PHE A 222 21.27 -2.99 10.34
N SER A 223 20.41 -3.20 9.36
CA SER A 223 19.51 -4.36 9.35
C SER A 223 20.25 -5.70 9.28
N GLY A 224 21.55 -5.67 8.92
CA GLY A 224 22.36 -6.85 8.67
C GLY A 224 22.10 -7.50 7.31
N GLN A 225 21.25 -6.90 6.48
CA GLN A 225 20.90 -7.40 5.16
C GLN A 225 21.64 -6.60 4.08
N SER A 226 22.38 -7.28 3.21
CA SER A 226 23.02 -6.65 2.06
C SER A 226 22.01 -6.44 0.93
N ASN A 227 21.99 -5.27 0.33
CA ASN A 227 21.22 -5.04 -0.87
C ASN A 227 21.75 -5.93 -2.01
N ILE A 228 20.87 -6.71 -2.62
CA ILE A 228 21.21 -7.68 -3.66
C ILE A 228 20.88 -7.02 -5.01
N GLU A 229 21.86 -6.94 -5.89
CA GLU A 229 21.62 -6.53 -7.27
C GLU A 229 20.83 -7.62 -8.01
N ILE A 230 19.65 -7.29 -8.53
CA ILE A 230 18.83 -8.19 -9.30
C ILE A 230 19.21 -8.09 -10.78
N LYS A 231 19.82 -9.15 -11.30
CA LYS A 231 20.18 -9.29 -12.72
C LYS A 231 19.27 -10.24 -13.47
N ASN A 232 18.79 -11.28 -12.78
CA ASN A 232 17.93 -12.30 -13.36
C ASN A 232 16.66 -12.44 -12.53
N MET A 233 15.52 -12.30 -13.16
CA MET A 233 14.21 -12.39 -12.50
C MET A 233 13.27 -13.32 -13.23
N MET A 234 12.49 -14.09 -12.48
CA MET A 234 11.39 -14.88 -13.01
C MET A 234 10.07 -14.33 -12.51
N ILE A 235 9.15 -14.07 -13.42
CA ILE A 235 7.78 -13.64 -13.14
C ILE A 235 6.84 -14.78 -13.47
N LEU A 236 6.05 -15.22 -12.51
CA LEU A 236 4.98 -16.19 -12.70
C LEU A 236 3.64 -15.46 -12.82
N GLY A 237 3.07 -15.46 -14.01
CA GLY A 237 1.79 -14.86 -14.35
C GLY A 237 1.93 -13.60 -15.23
N GLY A 238 1.47 -13.71 -16.48
CA GLY A 238 1.31 -12.56 -17.38
C GLY A 238 0.08 -11.70 -17.02
N SER A 239 -0.22 -11.51 -15.73
CA SER A 239 -1.26 -10.60 -15.27
C SER A 239 -0.92 -9.15 -15.61
N ARG A 240 -1.88 -8.23 -15.45
CA ARG A 240 -1.61 -6.79 -15.64
C ARG A 240 -0.43 -6.30 -14.79
N ILE A 241 -0.24 -6.87 -13.60
CA ILE A 241 0.90 -6.56 -12.71
C ILE A 241 2.19 -7.12 -13.32
N GLY A 242 2.21 -8.41 -13.70
CA GLY A 242 3.40 -9.06 -14.26
C GLY A 242 3.86 -8.41 -15.57
N ILE A 243 2.93 -8.10 -16.47
CA ILE A 243 3.21 -7.37 -17.72
C ILE A 243 3.86 -6.03 -17.43
N ARG A 244 3.31 -5.27 -16.47
CA ARG A 244 3.83 -3.94 -16.14
C ARG A 244 5.22 -4.00 -15.52
N ILE A 245 5.46 -4.94 -14.62
CA ILE A 245 6.79 -5.15 -14.03
C ILE A 245 7.79 -5.48 -15.14
N ALA A 246 7.44 -6.41 -16.05
CA ALA A 246 8.30 -6.76 -17.17
C ALA A 246 8.57 -5.56 -18.09
N THR A 247 7.53 -4.80 -18.45
CA THR A 247 7.66 -3.60 -19.30
C THR A 247 8.62 -2.55 -18.69
N GLU A 248 8.52 -2.31 -17.39
CA GLU A 248 9.32 -1.27 -16.73
C GLU A 248 10.76 -1.72 -16.45
N LEU A 249 11.02 -3.03 -16.27
CA LEU A 249 12.34 -3.54 -15.86
C LEU A 249 13.11 -4.31 -16.93
N GLN A 250 12.50 -4.68 -18.08
CA GLN A 250 13.16 -5.50 -19.09
C GLN A 250 14.41 -4.87 -19.76
N ASP A 251 14.60 -3.56 -19.61
CA ASP A 251 15.80 -2.87 -20.10
C ASP A 251 17.01 -3.02 -19.16
N GLU A 252 16.78 -3.32 -17.90
CA GLU A 252 17.79 -3.37 -16.84
C GLU A 252 18.00 -4.78 -16.28
N VAL A 253 16.96 -5.65 -16.34
CA VAL A 253 16.94 -6.99 -15.74
C VAL A 253 16.62 -8.04 -16.81
N ASN A 254 17.28 -9.17 -16.77
CA ASN A 254 16.96 -10.33 -17.59
C ASN A 254 15.70 -11.01 -17.04
N ILE A 255 14.59 -10.91 -17.75
CA ILE A 255 13.29 -11.38 -17.25
C ILE A 255 12.84 -12.64 -18.02
N LYS A 256 12.41 -13.66 -17.27
CA LYS A 256 11.62 -14.78 -17.74
C LYS A 256 10.20 -14.62 -17.21
N LEU A 257 9.20 -14.56 -18.10
CA LEU A 257 7.79 -14.48 -17.72
C LEU A 257 7.07 -15.77 -18.14
N ILE A 258 6.49 -16.44 -17.15
CA ILE A 258 5.79 -17.72 -17.33
C ILE A 258 4.28 -17.48 -17.28
N ASP A 259 3.55 -17.94 -18.29
CA ASP A 259 2.08 -18.00 -18.28
C ASP A 259 1.59 -19.31 -18.92
N TYR A 260 0.61 -19.93 -18.29
CA TYR A 260 0.05 -21.21 -18.75
C TYR A 260 -0.85 -21.06 -19.99
N ASN A 261 -1.35 -19.88 -20.28
CA ASN A 261 -2.24 -19.61 -21.40
C ASN A 261 -1.40 -19.33 -22.66
N ALA A 262 -1.41 -20.25 -23.61
CA ALA A 262 -0.61 -20.19 -24.83
C ALA A 262 -0.93 -18.97 -25.70
N GLU A 263 -2.21 -18.63 -25.88
CA GLU A 263 -2.62 -17.45 -26.67
C GLU A 263 -2.13 -16.15 -26.06
N LYS A 264 -2.19 -16.06 -24.75
CA LYS A 264 -1.68 -14.90 -23.99
C LYS A 264 -0.17 -14.82 -24.05
N ALA A 265 0.54 -15.95 -23.87
CA ALA A 265 1.99 -16.02 -23.98
C ALA A 265 2.46 -15.56 -25.36
N TYR A 266 1.78 -15.99 -26.43
CA TYR A 266 2.08 -15.54 -27.77
C TYR A 266 1.95 -14.01 -27.93
N ARG A 267 0.83 -13.42 -27.47
CA ARG A 267 0.63 -11.96 -27.50
C ARG A 267 1.67 -11.20 -26.67
N LEU A 268 2.07 -11.74 -25.53
CA LEU A 268 3.10 -11.14 -24.69
C LEU A 268 4.47 -11.14 -25.37
N ALA A 269 4.82 -12.21 -26.09
CA ALA A 269 6.05 -12.29 -26.86
C ALA A 269 6.13 -11.26 -28.02
N GLU A 270 4.96 -10.78 -28.51
CA GLU A 270 4.90 -9.70 -29.49
C GLU A 270 5.05 -8.30 -28.88
N THR A 271 4.80 -8.14 -27.57
CA THR A 271 4.74 -6.83 -26.90
C THR A 271 5.90 -6.57 -25.95
N LEU A 272 6.59 -7.61 -25.47
CA LEU A 272 7.71 -7.53 -24.53
C LEU A 272 9.01 -7.96 -25.21
N ASP A 273 9.69 -6.99 -25.85
CA ASP A 273 10.82 -7.25 -26.77
C ASP A 273 12.05 -7.91 -26.11
N LYS A 274 12.27 -7.65 -24.81
CA LYS A 274 13.46 -8.13 -24.07
C LYS A 274 13.14 -9.15 -22.98
N THR A 275 11.87 -9.50 -22.81
CA THR A 275 11.42 -10.50 -21.83
C THR A 275 11.28 -11.86 -22.51
N LEU A 276 11.89 -12.90 -21.97
CA LEU A 276 11.68 -14.27 -22.43
C LEU A 276 10.33 -14.79 -21.93
N ILE A 277 9.39 -15.02 -22.85
CA ILE A 277 8.07 -15.54 -22.53
C ILE A 277 8.09 -17.06 -22.64
N ILE A 278 7.61 -17.71 -21.58
CA ILE A 278 7.57 -19.18 -21.44
C ILE A 278 6.12 -19.60 -21.26
N ASN A 279 5.64 -20.49 -22.14
CA ASN A 279 4.30 -21.05 -22.01
C ASN A 279 4.36 -22.35 -21.21
N GLU A 280 4.23 -22.24 -19.91
CA GLU A 280 4.28 -23.35 -18.96
C GLU A 280 3.34 -23.15 -17.77
N ASP A 281 2.98 -24.25 -17.12
CA ASP A 281 2.22 -24.20 -15.87
C ASP A 281 3.18 -24.01 -14.68
N GLY A 282 3.17 -22.84 -14.06
CA GLY A 282 4.01 -22.53 -12.91
C GLY A 282 3.75 -23.37 -11.65
N ARG A 283 2.76 -24.28 -11.67
CA ARG A 283 2.57 -25.32 -10.65
C ARG A 283 3.44 -26.55 -10.93
N ASN A 284 3.98 -26.67 -12.14
CA ASN A 284 4.90 -27.73 -12.52
C ASN A 284 6.31 -27.40 -12.01
N THR A 285 6.69 -28.03 -10.92
CA THR A 285 7.98 -27.82 -10.26
C THR A 285 9.16 -28.18 -11.17
N GLU A 286 9.05 -29.24 -11.97
CA GLU A 286 10.10 -29.70 -12.87
C GLU A 286 10.34 -28.67 -13.97
N ALA A 287 9.27 -28.17 -14.61
CA ALA A 287 9.37 -27.12 -15.63
C ALA A 287 9.99 -25.84 -15.07
N MET A 288 9.62 -25.42 -13.87
CA MET A 288 10.22 -24.25 -13.22
C MET A 288 11.72 -24.43 -12.97
N MET A 289 12.15 -25.64 -12.61
CA MET A 289 13.56 -25.99 -12.41
C MET A 289 14.34 -26.02 -13.73
N GLU A 290 13.77 -26.61 -14.79
CA GLU A 290 14.35 -26.65 -16.13
C GLU A 290 14.56 -25.24 -16.69
N GLU A 291 13.62 -24.33 -16.41
CA GLU A 291 13.74 -22.92 -16.76
C GLU A 291 14.74 -22.13 -15.87
N GLY A 292 15.37 -22.80 -14.93
CA GLY A 292 16.48 -22.26 -14.16
C GLY A 292 16.04 -21.39 -12.99
N LEU A 293 14.95 -21.72 -12.32
CA LEU A 293 14.47 -21.01 -11.12
C LEU A 293 15.57 -20.81 -10.06
N SER A 294 16.43 -21.81 -9.84
CA SER A 294 17.53 -21.73 -8.87
C SER A 294 18.62 -20.71 -9.19
N ASN A 295 18.67 -20.22 -10.44
CA ASN A 295 19.63 -19.23 -10.91
C ASN A 295 19.06 -17.80 -10.91
N MET A 296 17.85 -17.62 -10.42
CA MET A 296 17.21 -16.31 -10.36
C MET A 296 17.61 -15.56 -9.06
N ASP A 297 17.85 -14.27 -9.19
CA ASP A 297 18.04 -13.38 -8.04
C ASP A 297 16.72 -13.02 -7.39
N ALA A 298 15.66 -12.87 -8.21
CA ALA A 298 14.30 -12.58 -7.77
C ALA A 298 13.25 -13.48 -8.42
N PHE A 299 12.17 -13.73 -7.67
CA PHE A 299 10.97 -14.43 -8.14
C PHE A 299 9.72 -13.64 -7.75
N VAL A 300 8.83 -13.39 -8.71
CA VAL A 300 7.61 -12.61 -8.51
C VAL A 300 6.41 -13.43 -8.98
N ALA A 301 5.57 -13.88 -8.06
CA ALA A 301 4.35 -14.64 -8.35
C ALA A 301 3.14 -13.71 -8.29
N VAL A 302 2.54 -13.44 -9.46
CA VAL A 302 1.44 -12.50 -9.66
C VAL A 302 0.35 -13.09 -10.58
N THR A 303 0.00 -14.33 -10.34
CA THR A 303 -1.16 -14.95 -11.00
C THR A 303 -2.46 -14.50 -10.33
N GLY A 304 -3.61 -14.77 -10.92
CA GLY A 304 -4.90 -14.50 -10.28
C GLY A 304 -5.29 -15.45 -9.13
N ARG A 305 -4.35 -16.26 -8.58
CA ARG A 305 -4.63 -17.29 -7.58
C ARG A 305 -3.62 -17.24 -6.44
N SER A 306 -4.06 -16.80 -5.27
CA SER A 306 -3.20 -16.67 -4.08
C SER A 306 -2.48 -17.96 -3.72
N GLU A 307 -3.16 -19.10 -3.78
CA GLU A 307 -2.59 -20.41 -3.43
C GLU A 307 -1.45 -20.78 -4.38
N THR A 308 -1.64 -20.56 -5.68
CA THR A 308 -0.60 -20.81 -6.69
C THR A 308 0.62 -19.90 -6.43
N ASN A 309 0.38 -18.62 -6.15
CA ASN A 309 1.43 -17.66 -5.89
C ASN A 309 2.23 -18.03 -4.62
N ILE A 310 1.55 -18.41 -3.54
CA ILE A 310 2.18 -18.85 -2.29
C ILE A 310 3.02 -20.10 -2.51
N LEU A 311 2.47 -21.14 -3.14
CA LEU A 311 3.19 -22.40 -3.36
C LEU A 311 4.41 -22.22 -4.26
N ALA A 312 4.28 -21.46 -5.35
CA ALA A 312 5.40 -21.17 -6.24
C ALA A 312 6.48 -20.31 -5.56
N ALA A 313 6.08 -19.33 -4.75
CA ALA A 313 6.98 -18.51 -3.95
C ALA A 313 7.76 -19.34 -2.91
N MET A 314 7.08 -20.26 -2.22
CA MET A 314 7.74 -21.22 -1.31
C MET A 314 8.78 -22.08 -2.03
N LEU A 315 8.46 -22.56 -3.22
CA LEU A 315 9.41 -23.33 -4.03
C LEU A 315 10.62 -22.47 -4.38
N ALA A 316 10.42 -21.25 -4.87
CA ALA A 316 11.50 -20.34 -5.21
C ALA A 316 12.41 -20.06 -4.00
N LYS A 317 11.83 -19.82 -2.83
CA LYS A 317 12.59 -19.60 -1.58
C LYS A 317 13.42 -20.84 -1.21
N ARG A 318 12.82 -22.02 -1.31
CA ARG A 318 13.50 -23.29 -1.03
C ARG A 318 14.65 -23.57 -2.02
N MET A 319 14.54 -23.09 -3.26
CA MET A 319 15.59 -23.19 -4.29
C MET A 319 16.70 -22.15 -4.12
N GLY A 320 16.62 -21.29 -3.12
CA GLY A 320 17.67 -20.31 -2.80
C GLY A 320 17.50 -18.97 -3.52
N VAL A 321 16.35 -18.70 -4.13
CA VAL A 321 16.07 -17.37 -4.69
C VAL A 321 16.06 -16.35 -3.55
N LYS A 322 16.83 -15.29 -3.73
CA LYS A 322 17.14 -14.35 -2.64
C LYS A 322 15.97 -13.42 -2.32
N LYS A 323 15.28 -12.91 -3.35
CA LYS A 323 14.10 -12.04 -3.19
C LYS A 323 12.87 -12.69 -3.79
N VAL A 324 11.87 -12.98 -2.95
CA VAL A 324 10.63 -13.64 -3.36
C VAL A 324 9.43 -12.78 -2.99
N ILE A 325 8.63 -12.43 -4.00
CA ILE A 325 7.43 -11.61 -3.86
C ILE A 325 6.22 -12.40 -4.34
N ALA A 326 5.12 -12.37 -3.58
CA ALA A 326 3.87 -13.03 -3.96
C ALA A 326 2.67 -12.10 -3.84
N GLU A 327 1.81 -12.10 -4.85
CA GLU A 327 0.48 -11.49 -4.76
C GLU A 327 -0.47 -12.43 -4.00
N VAL A 328 -1.05 -11.94 -2.90
CA VAL A 328 -1.98 -12.69 -2.05
C VAL A 328 -3.23 -11.85 -1.81
N GLU A 329 -4.32 -12.16 -2.50
CA GLU A 329 -5.57 -11.40 -2.37
C GLU A 329 -6.39 -11.76 -1.13
N ASN A 330 -6.28 -13.01 -0.65
CA ASN A 330 -6.93 -13.45 0.57
C ASN A 330 -6.16 -12.95 1.81
N LEU A 331 -6.74 -12.00 2.52
CA LEU A 331 -6.13 -11.39 3.71
C LEU A 331 -5.77 -12.40 4.80
N ASN A 332 -6.55 -13.50 4.93
CA ASN A 332 -6.29 -14.54 5.91
C ASN A 332 -5.02 -15.36 5.61
N TYR A 333 -4.52 -15.31 4.37
CA TYR A 333 -3.32 -16.03 3.97
C TYR A 333 -2.04 -15.19 4.13
N ILE A 334 -2.15 -13.89 4.39
CA ILE A 334 -0.98 -13.00 4.51
C ILE A 334 -0.05 -13.48 5.63
N ASN A 335 -0.56 -13.62 6.85
CA ASN A 335 0.24 -14.07 8.00
C ASN A 335 0.84 -15.46 7.79
N LEU A 336 0.08 -16.36 7.13
CA LEU A 336 0.58 -17.70 6.79
C LEU A 336 1.74 -17.59 5.79
N ALA A 337 1.59 -16.82 4.73
CA ALA A 337 2.60 -16.66 3.71
C ALA A 337 3.89 -16.02 4.27
N GLU A 338 3.77 -15.05 5.16
CA GLU A 338 4.91 -14.48 5.90
C GLU A 338 5.61 -15.52 6.80
N SER A 339 4.83 -16.32 7.51
CA SER A 339 5.38 -17.33 8.45
C SER A 339 6.19 -18.43 7.76
N ILE A 340 5.92 -18.71 6.49
CA ILE A 340 6.65 -19.69 5.68
C ILE A 340 7.85 -19.09 4.93
N GLY A 341 8.16 -17.81 5.15
CA GLY A 341 9.39 -17.17 4.70
C GLY A 341 9.32 -16.50 3.32
N ILE A 342 8.13 -16.14 2.83
CA ILE A 342 8.00 -15.25 1.67
C ILE A 342 8.43 -13.85 2.09
N ASP A 343 9.37 -13.25 1.35
CA ASP A 343 9.99 -11.99 1.78
C ASP A 343 9.03 -10.80 1.73
N THR A 344 8.11 -10.83 0.75
CA THR A 344 7.16 -9.72 0.55
C THR A 344 5.85 -10.21 -0.02
N ILE A 345 4.76 -9.69 0.52
CA ILE A 345 3.40 -9.98 0.05
C ILE A 345 2.77 -8.71 -0.48
N ILE A 346 2.23 -8.78 -1.68
CA ILE A 346 1.47 -7.69 -2.30
C ILE A 346 -0.02 -8.05 -2.25
N ASN A 347 -0.83 -7.11 -1.75
CA ASN A 347 -2.28 -7.27 -1.69
C ASN A 347 -2.98 -6.06 -2.32
N LYS A 348 -3.66 -6.25 -3.43
CA LYS A 348 -4.36 -5.17 -4.15
C LYS A 348 -5.43 -4.49 -3.31
N LYS A 349 -6.10 -5.21 -2.42
CA LYS A 349 -7.15 -4.64 -1.55
C LYS A 349 -6.57 -3.66 -0.55
N LEU A 350 -5.46 -4.01 0.11
CA LEU A 350 -4.76 -3.13 1.04
C LEU A 350 -4.21 -1.89 0.33
N VAL A 351 -3.57 -2.09 -0.84
CA VAL A 351 -3.07 -1.00 -1.68
C VAL A 351 -4.21 -0.06 -2.09
N THR A 352 -5.36 -0.61 -2.50
CA THR A 352 -6.56 0.16 -2.84
C THR A 352 -7.11 0.91 -1.64
N ALA A 353 -7.26 0.21 -0.51
CA ALA A 353 -7.81 0.77 0.72
C ALA A 353 -7.00 1.99 1.18
N SER A 354 -5.67 1.87 1.22
CA SER A 354 -4.77 2.98 1.56
C SER A 354 -4.96 4.20 0.66
N ASN A 355 -5.08 3.97 -0.65
CA ASN A 355 -5.29 5.07 -1.60
C ASN A 355 -6.66 5.74 -1.47
N ILE A 356 -7.71 4.98 -1.18
CA ILE A 356 -9.07 5.51 -1.04
C ILE A 356 -9.25 6.18 0.33
N PHE A 357 -8.68 5.61 1.39
CA PHE A 357 -8.78 6.14 2.74
C PHE A 357 -8.30 7.60 2.83
N ARG A 358 -7.30 7.97 2.04
CA ARG A 358 -6.84 9.36 1.89
C ARG A 358 -7.97 10.36 1.62
N PHE A 359 -9.02 9.96 0.88
CA PHE A 359 -10.14 10.84 0.54
C PHE A 359 -11.18 10.98 1.66
N THR A 360 -11.14 10.11 2.66
CA THR A 360 -12.03 10.17 3.84
C THR A 360 -11.49 11.08 4.93
N MET A 361 -10.19 11.38 4.88
CA MET A 361 -9.58 12.31 5.82
C MET A 361 -9.87 13.78 5.43
N SER A 362 -9.67 14.68 6.37
CA SER A 362 -9.75 16.12 6.09
C SER A 362 -8.86 16.48 4.91
N THR A 363 -9.18 17.55 4.21
CA THR A 363 -8.49 18.02 2.99
C THR A 363 -6.98 18.21 3.12
N ASP A 364 -6.45 18.08 4.31
CA ASP A 364 -5.08 18.44 4.68
C ASP A 364 -4.13 17.24 4.80
N VAL A 365 -4.66 16.00 4.71
CA VAL A 365 -3.83 14.79 4.63
C VAL A 365 -3.37 14.58 3.19
N GLN A 366 -2.07 14.66 2.96
CA GLN A 366 -1.47 14.51 1.62
C GLN A 366 -1.28 13.06 1.20
N ALA A 367 -0.92 12.21 2.15
CA ALA A 367 -0.73 10.78 1.93
C ALA A 367 -1.15 9.98 3.17
N ILE A 368 -1.66 8.79 2.93
CA ILE A 368 -1.89 7.76 3.94
C ILE A 368 -1.35 6.44 3.40
N LYS A 369 -0.68 5.71 4.27
CA LYS A 369 -0.13 4.40 3.98
C LYS A 369 -0.49 3.43 5.10
N CYS A 370 -1.31 2.43 4.78
CA CYS A 370 -1.46 1.27 5.64
C CYS A 370 -0.18 0.45 5.54
N LEU A 371 0.45 0.16 6.66
CA LEU A 371 1.71 -0.57 6.70
C LEU A 371 1.44 -2.08 6.66
N THR A 372 2.07 -2.79 5.75
CA THR A 372 1.90 -4.25 5.64
C THR A 372 2.41 -4.94 6.90
N GLY A 373 1.63 -5.87 7.44
CA GLY A 373 2.00 -6.58 8.66
C GLY A 373 1.95 -5.74 9.96
N SER A 374 1.39 -4.52 9.91
CA SER A 374 1.22 -3.64 11.06
C SER A 374 -0.20 -3.07 11.09
N ASP A 375 -0.71 -2.80 12.29
CA ASP A 375 -1.97 -2.06 12.46
C ASP A 375 -1.75 -0.54 12.35
N ALA A 376 -0.51 -0.05 12.44
CA ALA A 376 -0.20 1.38 12.36
C ALA A 376 -0.36 1.93 10.94
N GLU A 377 -0.73 3.19 10.85
CA GLU A 377 -0.85 3.94 9.60
C GLU A 377 0.16 5.08 9.55
N GLY A 378 0.79 5.27 8.39
CA GLY A 378 1.65 6.43 8.11
C GLY A 378 0.85 7.54 7.44
N LEU A 379 0.86 8.73 8.03
CA LEU A 379 0.07 9.89 7.63
C LEU A 379 0.98 11.06 7.29
N GLU A 380 0.74 11.74 6.17
CA GLU A 380 1.45 12.97 5.81
C GLU A 380 0.50 14.17 5.85
N PHE A 381 0.84 15.20 6.62
CA PHE A 381 0.09 16.43 6.77
C PHE A 381 0.87 17.63 6.25
N ILE A 382 0.16 18.63 5.69
CA ILE A 382 0.68 20.00 5.56
C ILE A 382 0.15 20.81 6.72
N VAL A 383 1.04 21.35 7.52
CA VAL A 383 0.72 22.10 8.75
C VAL A 383 0.09 23.45 8.41
N LYS A 384 -1.11 23.70 8.93
CA LYS A 384 -1.78 24.99 8.75
C LYS A 384 -1.24 26.07 9.68
N PRO A 385 -1.29 27.34 9.24
CA PRO A 385 -1.05 28.45 10.13
C PRO A 385 -1.97 28.43 11.35
N ASN A 386 -1.42 28.70 12.53
CA ASN A 386 -2.13 28.72 13.81
C ASN A 386 -2.64 27.36 14.33
N SER A 387 -2.30 26.25 13.68
CA SER A 387 -2.59 24.90 14.20
C SER A 387 -1.94 24.67 15.57
N PRO A 388 -2.45 23.76 16.41
CA PRO A 388 -1.84 23.44 17.70
C PRO A 388 -0.34 23.12 17.59
N ALA A 389 0.08 22.39 16.54
CA ALA A 389 1.46 21.99 16.32
C ALA A 389 2.43 23.15 16.13
N THR A 390 1.96 24.35 15.73
CA THR A 390 2.82 25.53 15.55
C THR A 390 3.02 26.34 16.84
N LYS A 391 2.42 25.94 17.95
CA LYS A 391 2.40 26.72 19.18
C LYS A 391 3.34 26.21 20.27
N VAL A 392 3.71 24.94 20.18
CA VAL A 392 4.52 24.24 21.17
C VAL A 392 5.51 23.31 20.50
N ARG A 393 6.51 22.83 21.24
CA ARG A 393 7.44 21.80 20.77
C ARG A 393 6.76 20.45 20.67
N ILE A 394 7.35 19.52 19.92
CA ILE A 394 6.80 18.17 19.68
C ILE A 394 6.47 17.47 21.01
N LYS A 395 7.37 17.49 21.98
CA LYS A 395 7.16 16.88 23.31
C LYS A 395 5.97 17.44 24.08
N ASP A 396 5.62 18.71 23.87
CA ASP A 396 4.57 19.43 24.58
C ASP A 396 3.23 19.41 23.83
N LEU A 397 3.17 18.74 22.65
CA LEU A 397 2.01 18.74 21.77
C LEU A 397 0.83 17.90 22.32
N GLY A 398 1.11 16.97 23.23
CA GLY A 398 0.07 16.12 23.82
C GLY A 398 -0.58 15.16 22.82
N LEU A 399 0.21 14.60 21.91
CA LEU A 399 -0.25 13.57 20.98
C LEU A 399 -0.75 12.33 21.74
N PRO A 400 -1.70 11.57 21.16
CA PRO A 400 -2.08 10.27 21.71
C PRO A 400 -0.85 9.37 21.92
N GLU A 401 -0.89 8.54 22.95
CA GLU A 401 0.23 7.67 23.34
C GLU A 401 0.66 6.67 22.24
N ASP A 402 -0.26 6.30 21.38
CA ASP A 402 -0.09 5.39 20.25
C ASP A 402 0.20 6.14 18.92
N THR A 403 0.87 7.29 19.02
CA THR A 403 1.21 8.16 17.91
C THR A 403 2.65 8.64 18.03
N ILE A 404 3.37 8.69 16.90
CA ILE A 404 4.74 9.22 16.82
C ILE A 404 4.94 10.07 15.57
N ILE A 405 5.61 11.22 15.70
CA ILE A 405 6.06 12.00 14.54
C ILE A 405 7.40 11.42 14.08
N GLY A 406 7.44 10.95 12.83
CA GLY A 406 8.63 10.35 12.25
C GLY A 406 9.59 11.38 11.65
N GLY A 407 9.06 12.34 10.89
CA GLY A 407 9.89 13.31 10.20
C GLY A 407 9.15 14.54 9.71
N ILE A 408 9.92 15.57 9.36
CA ILE A 408 9.43 16.88 8.92
C ILE A 408 10.18 17.29 7.65
N VAL A 409 9.44 17.75 6.65
CA VAL A 409 10.01 18.37 5.45
C VAL A 409 9.62 19.85 5.41
N ARG A 410 10.61 20.71 5.47
CA ARG A 410 10.51 22.17 5.49
C ARG A 410 11.17 22.76 4.25
N GLY A 411 10.39 23.04 3.23
CA GLY A 411 10.91 23.39 1.90
C GLY A 411 11.78 22.26 1.34
N ASP A 412 13.09 22.51 1.17
CA ASP A 412 14.04 21.48 0.71
C ASP A 412 14.78 20.77 1.86
N LYS A 413 14.62 21.21 3.09
CA LYS A 413 15.27 20.60 4.25
C LYS A 413 14.43 19.47 4.81
N VAL A 414 15.09 18.37 5.17
CA VAL A 414 14.49 17.17 5.75
C VAL A 414 15.04 16.95 7.14
N PHE A 415 14.15 16.71 8.09
CA PHE A 415 14.49 16.45 9.48
C PHE A 415 13.81 15.18 9.97
N ILE A 416 14.53 14.35 10.70
CA ILE A 416 13.93 13.32 11.54
C ILE A 416 13.43 14.01 12.80
N ALA A 417 12.20 13.72 13.19
CA ALA A 417 11.57 14.42 14.29
C ALA A 417 12.23 14.07 15.65
N VAL A 418 12.54 15.09 16.43
CA VAL A 418 13.04 14.98 17.82
C VAL A 418 12.17 15.80 18.74
N ASP A 419 12.16 15.47 20.02
CA ASP A 419 11.21 15.97 21.02
C ASP A 419 11.26 17.49 21.21
N ASN A 420 12.44 18.09 21.12
CA ASN A 420 12.63 19.54 21.29
C ASN A 420 12.37 20.37 20.00
N MET A 421 12.03 19.73 18.90
CA MET A 421 11.82 20.42 17.62
C MET A 421 10.52 21.21 17.60
N GLU A 422 10.53 22.33 16.88
CA GLU A 422 9.37 23.16 16.57
C GLU A 422 8.87 22.88 15.16
N ILE A 423 7.55 22.78 15.03
CA ILE A 423 6.84 22.64 13.76
C ILE A 423 6.35 24.02 13.35
N ILE A 424 6.56 24.41 12.10
CA ILE A 424 6.12 25.72 11.59
C ILE A 424 5.05 25.55 10.49
N PRO A 425 4.29 26.62 10.21
CA PRO A 425 3.31 26.59 9.12
C PRO A 425 3.91 26.13 7.78
N TYR A 426 3.15 25.31 7.07
CA TYR A 426 3.50 24.71 5.76
C TYR A 426 4.58 23.62 5.82
N ASP A 427 5.07 23.22 6.98
CA ASP A 427 5.86 22.00 7.12
C ASP A 427 5.01 20.80 6.64
N ARG A 428 5.66 19.84 6.00
CA ARG A 428 5.08 18.51 5.78
C ARG A 428 5.56 17.61 6.89
N VAL A 429 4.60 17.05 7.64
CA VAL A 429 4.89 16.23 8.81
C VAL A 429 4.41 14.82 8.55
N VAL A 430 5.30 13.84 8.73
CA VAL A 430 4.96 12.42 8.63
C VAL A 430 4.75 11.87 10.03
N VAL A 431 3.55 11.33 10.26
CA VAL A 431 3.10 10.83 11.56
C VAL A 431 2.69 9.37 11.42
N PHE A 432 3.04 8.56 12.40
CA PHE A 432 2.59 7.17 12.50
C PHE A 432 1.66 7.03 13.69
N ALA A 433 0.51 6.38 13.48
CA ALA A 433 -0.53 6.26 14.50
C ALA A 433 -1.27 4.93 14.40
N MET A 434 -1.71 4.40 15.53
CA MET A 434 -2.64 3.27 15.57
C MET A 434 -4.05 3.72 15.12
N PRO A 435 -4.89 2.82 14.59
CA PRO A 435 -6.21 3.16 14.02
C PRO A 435 -7.11 3.98 14.94
N GLY A 436 -7.09 3.73 16.25
CA GLY A 436 -7.88 4.46 17.25
C GLY A 436 -7.50 5.94 17.39
N SER A 437 -6.31 6.33 16.94
CA SER A 437 -5.76 7.69 17.04
C SER A 437 -5.68 8.42 15.70
N VAL A 438 -5.74 7.73 14.59
CA VAL A 438 -5.66 8.31 13.23
C VAL A 438 -6.63 9.49 13.04
N GLY A 439 -7.90 9.32 13.44
CA GLY A 439 -8.91 10.37 13.34
C GLY A 439 -8.65 11.61 14.21
N LYS A 440 -7.86 11.48 15.28
CA LYS A 440 -7.55 12.54 16.23
C LYS A 440 -6.32 13.36 15.81
N VAL A 441 -5.37 12.72 15.14
CA VAL A 441 -4.07 13.32 14.77
C VAL A 441 -4.25 14.54 13.88
N GLY A 442 -5.21 14.54 12.97
CA GLY A 442 -5.49 15.66 12.08
C GLY A 442 -5.78 16.99 12.80
N TYR A 443 -6.32 16.95 14.03
CA TYR A 443 -6.59 18.15 14.83
C TYR A 443 -5.34 18.97 15.14
N TYR A 444 -4.21 18.30 15.32
CA TYR A 444 -2.96 18.98 15.71
C TYR A 444 -2.33 19.78 14.58
N PHE A 445 -2.60 19.44 13.33
CA PHE A 445 -1.96 20.02 12.14
C PHE A 445 -2.89 20.95 11.33
N ASN A 446 -4.18 21.02 11.70
CA ASN A 446 -5.23 21.80 11.02
C ASN A 446 -5.59 23.11 11.73
#